data_3253bd4ef4b8fe713223ce3b520c7a98
#
_entry.id   3253bd4ef4b8fe713223ce3b520c7a98
#
_cell.length_a   1.000
_cell.length_b   1.000
_cell.length_c   1.000
_cell.angle_alpha   90.00
_cell.angle_beta   90.00
_cell.angle_gamma   90.00
#
_symmetry.space_group_name_H-M   'P 1'
#
loop_
_entity.id
_entity.type
_entity.pdbx_description
1 polymer ?
#
loop_
_entity_poly.entity_id
_entity_poly.type
_entity_poly.pdbx_seq_one_letter_code
_entity_poly.pdbx_strand_id
1 'polypeptide(L)'
;MRTKIYLFSLICLFFAACDHIDENDRLIYVEPETVKRCVLLEDFTGQKCVNCPRGTEVIEQMQEAYGEGIIAVGIHSGPLGFKGNATNIGLATDLGDEYYNHWQLEYQPVGLINRHGAINYTDWMTKVREEMTKTSTIDISLDASLNGNQITINAK
;
A
#
# COMPACT_ATOMS: atom_id res chain seq x y z
N MET A 1 -74.03 -5.44 4.18
CA MET A 1 -72.98 -6.42 4.62
C MET A 1 -72.13 -6.95 3.45
N ARG A 2 -72.68 -7.18 2.27
CA ARG A 2 -71.96 -7.73 1.11
C ARG A 2 -70.79 -6.85 0.61
N THR A 3 -70.96 -5.54 0.55
CA THR A 3 -69.96 -4.60 0.05
C THR A 3 -68.70 -4.52 0.91
N LYS A 4 -68.81 -4.68 2.23
CA LYS A 4 -67.66 -4.71 3.16
C LYS A 4 -66.80 -5.97 3.01
N ILE A 5 -67.40 -7.09 2.62
CA ILE A 5 -66.68 -8.35 2.40
C ILE A 5 -65.82 -8.26 1.14
N TYR A 6 -66.32 -7.64 0.08
CA TYR A 6 -65.54 -7.46 -1.16
C TYR A 6 -64.36 -6.49 -0.96
N LEU A 7 -64.56 -5.45 -0.15
CA LEU A 7 -63.46 -4.52 0.15
C LEU A 7 -62.34 -5.18 0.94
N PHE A 8 -62.68 -6.02 1.90
CA PHE A 8 -61.71 -6.77 2.69
C PHE A 8 -60.97 -7.83 1.86
N SER A 9 -61.66 -8.50 0.93
CA SER A 9 -61.05 -9.47 0.00
C SER A 9 -60.13 -8.81 -0.99
N LEU A 10 -60.42 -7.56 -1.45
CA LEU A 10 -59.56 -6.79 -2.35
C LEU A 10 -58.28 -6.33 -1.66
N ILE A 11 -58.36 -5.97 -0.38
CA ILE A 11 -57.16 -5.57 0.42
C ILE A 11 -56.23 -6.74 0.66
N CYS A 12 -56.73 -7.95 0.88
CA CYS A 12 -55.90 -9.16 1.08
C CYS A 12 -55.12 -9.57 -0.18
N LEU A 13 -55.61 -9.22 -1.37
CA LEU A 13 -54.89 -9.51 -2.63
C LEU A 13 -53.63 -8.63 -2.84
N PHE A 14 -53.59 -7.45 -2.22
CA PHE A 14 -52.40 -6.58 -2.30
C PHE A 14 -51.21 -7.03 -1.40
N PHE A 15 -51.46 -7.90 -0.41
CA PHE A 15 -50.43 -8.44 0.45
C PHE A 15 -49.86 -9.78 -0.02
N ALA A 16 -50.34 -10.33 -1.12
CA ALA A 16 -49.89 -11.60 -1.69
C ALA A 16 -48.82 -11.41 -2.79
N ALA A 17 -48.36 -10.18 -3.03
CA ALA A 17 -47.17 -9.92 -3.83
C ALA A 17 -45.90 -10.24 -2.99
N CYS A 18 -45.68 -11.50 -2.69
CA CYS A 18 -44.37 -11.98 -2.33
C CYS A 18 -43.50 -11.83 -3.58
N ASP A 19 -42.59 -10.88 -3.52
CA ASP A 19 -41.53 -10.75 -4.47
C ASP A 19 -40.69 -12.03 -4.41
N HIS A 20 -40.91 -12.90 -5.38
CA HIS A 20 -40.17 -14.16 -5.46
C HIS A 20 -38.83 -13.87 -6.11
N ILE A 21 -37.87 -13.37 -5.30
CA ILE A 21 -36.49 -13.22 -5.74
C ILE A 21 -35.98 -14.66 -5.98
N ASP A 22 -35.67 -14.97 -7.24
CA ASP A 22 -35.06 -16.23 -7.60
C ASP A 22 -33.77 -16.43 -6.79
N GLU A 23 -33.52 -17.65 -6.32
CA GLU A 23 -32.30 -17.94 -5.54
C GLU A 23 -31.02 -17.60 -6.31
N ASN A 24 -31.07 -17.62 -7.65
CA ASN A 24 -29.96 -17.23 -8.51
C ASN A 24 -29.75 -15.70 -8.60
N ASP A 25 -30.76 -14.90 -8.23
CA ASP A 25 -30.68 -13.44 -8.19
C ASP A 25 -30.30 -12.90 -6.80
N ARG A 26 -30.11 -13.78 -5.83
CA ARG A 26 -29.58 -13.41 -4.52
C ARG A 26 -28.11 -13.06 -4.65
N LEU A 27 -27.75 -11.83 -4.29
CA LEU A 27 -26.36 -11.47 -4.07
C LEU A 27 -25.80 -12.35 -2.95
N ILE A 28 -25.06 -13.37 -3.32
CA ILE A 28 -24.29 -14.15 -2.35
C ILE A 28 -23.15 -13.25 -1.92
N TYR A 29 -23.21 -12.75 -0.68
CA TYR A 29 -22.06 -12.09 -0.09
C TYR A 29 -20.94 -13.14 0.04
N VAL A 30 -19.97 -13.06 -0.86
CA VAL A 30 -18.70 -13.77 -0.71
C VAL A 30 -17.82 -12.85 0.12
N GLU A 31 -17.48 -13.28 1.32
CA GLU A 31 -16.50 -12.56 2.14
C GLU A 31 -15.21 -12.44 1.32
N PRO A 32 -14.74 -11.21 1.04
CA PRO A 32 -13.53 -11.05 0.27
C PRO A 32 -12.38 -11.74 1.00
N GLU A 33 -11.60 -12.54 0.29
CA GLU A 33 -10.38 -13.13 0.85
C GLU A 33 -9.55 -11.98 1.44
N THR A 34 -9.08 -12.15 2.67
CA THR A 34 -8.21 -11.18 3.31
C THR A 34 -6.87 -11.18 2.60
N VAL A 35 -6.68 -10.22 1.70
CA VAL A 35 -5.41 -10.02 1.01
C VAL A 35 -4.37 -9.56 2.02
N LYS A 36 -3.22 -10.23 2.04
CA LYS A 36 -2.09 -9.87 2.90
C LYS A 36 -1.65 -8.45 2.56
N ARG A 37 -1.73 -7.56 3.56
CA ARG A 37 -1.30 -6.17 3.37
C ARG A 37 0.22 -6.08 3.32
N CYS A 38 0.75 -5.41 2.31
CA CYS A 38 2.14 -4.97 2.24
C CYS A 38 2.22 -3.46 2.48
N VAL A 39 3.26 -3.02 3.18
CA VAL A 39 3.54 -1.62 3.45
C VAL A 39 4.82 -1.22 2.74
N LEU A 40 4.76 -0.18 1.92
CA LEU A 40 5.92 0.42 1.27
C LEU A 40 6.56 1.45 2.19
N LEU A 41 7.86 1.31 2.43
CA LEU A 41 8.70 2.34 3.04
C LEU A 41 9.76 2.80 2.03
N GLU A 42 9.71 4.06 1.65
CA GLU A 42 10.73 4.72 0.84
C GLU A 42 11.64 5.50 1.80
N ASP A 43 12.87 5.00 2.02
CA ASP A 43 13.89 5.62 2.88
C ASP A 43 14.77 6.56 2.06
N PHE A 44 14.63 7.87 2.24
CA PHE A 44 15.51 8.86 1.65
C PHE A 44 16.78 8.98 2.49
N THR A 45 17.84 8.44 1.95
CA THR A 45 19.13 8.23 2.61
C THR A 45 20.29 8.85 1.81
N GLY A 46 21.49 8.81 2.34
CA GLY A 46 22.67 9.35 1.64
C GLY A 46 23.98 8.79 2.18
N GLN A 47 24.96 8.63 1.29
CA GLN A 47 26.30 8.11 1.64
C GLN A 47 27.08 9.03 2.60
N LYS A 48 26.69 10.31 2.71
CA LYS A 48 27.28 11.29 3.62
C LYS A 48 26.49 11.46 4.92
N CYS A 49 25.45 10.65 5.11
CA CYS A 49 24.52 10.78 6.21
C CYS A 49 24.99 9.95 7.42
N VAL A 50 25.40 10.60 8.48
CA VAL A 50 25.89 9.96 9.71
C VAL A 50 24.79 9.20 10.48
N ASN A 51 23.54 9.67 10.40
CA ASN A 51 22.40 9.07 11.10
C ASN A 51 21.63 8.03 10.27
N CYS A 52 21.86 7.96 8.95
CA CYS A 52 21.14 7.05 8.08
C CYS A 52 21.32 5.55 8.43
N PRO A 53 22.47 5.09 8.93
CA PRO A 53 22.60 3.72 9.43
C PRO A 53 21.56 3.32 10.50
N ARG A 54 21.13 4.30 11.32
CA ARG A 54 20.06 4.05 12.32
C ARG A 54 18.69 3.80 11.66
N GLY A 55 18.40 4.47 10.52
CA GLY A 55 17.22 4.18 9.71
C GLY A 55 17.27 2.75 9.16
N THR A 56 18.44 2.32 8.67
CA THR A 56 18.67 0.94 8.21
C THR A 56 18.41 -0.08 9.31
N GLU A 57 18.89 0.15 10.52
CA GLU A 57 18.63 -0.73 11.67
C GLU A 57 17.12 -0.87 11.97
N VAL A 58 16.36 0.21 11.85
CA VAL A 58 14.89 0.16 12.01
C VAL A 58 14.25 -0.63 10.88
N ILE A 59 14.73 -0.50 9.64
CA ILE A 59 14.24 -1.28 8.49
C ILE A 59 14.49 -2.78 8.71
N GLU A 60 15.69 -3.16 9.15
CA GLU A 60 16.05 -4.55 9.46
C GLU A 60 15.11 -5.13 10.52
N GLN A 61 14.83 -4.39 11.60
CA GLN A 61 13.89 -4.81 12.63
C GLN A 61 12.46 -4.99 12.08
N MET A 62 12.03 -4.12 11.18
CA MET A 62 10.72 -4.25 10.53
C MET A 62 10.66 -5.47 9.60
N GLN A 63 11.73 -5.74 8.85
CA GLN A 63 11.82 -6.92 7.99
C GLN A 63 11.84 -8.21 8.81
N GLU A 64 12.50 -8.21 9.95
CA GLU A 64 12.49 -9.33 10.89
C GLU A 64 11.08 -9.58 11.47
N ALA A 65 10.35 -8.50 11.81
CA ALA A 65 9.02 -8.59 12.43
C ALA A 65 7.90 -8.93 11.43
N TYR A 66 7.97 -8.42 10.20
CA TYR A 66 6.87 -8.48 9.22
C TYR A 66 7.20 -9.27 7.94
N GLY A 67 8.47 -9.65 7.75
CA GLY A 67 8.92 -10.40 6.57
C GLY A 67 8.53 -9.70 5.25
N GLU A 68 7.87 -10.43 4.39
CA GLU A 68 7.40 -9.92 3.09
C GLU A 68 6.28 -8.85 3.18
N GLY A 69 5.74 -8.62 4.37
CA GLY A 69 4.74 -7.57 4.58
C GLY A 69 5.31 -6.15 4.51
N ILE A 70 6.66 -5.99 4.56
CA ILE A 70 7.32 -4.70 4.40
C ILE A 70 8.17 -4.68 3.14
N ILE A 71 7.98 -3.67 2.30
CA ILE A 71 8.78 -3.41 1.11
C ILE A 71 9.57 -2.14 1.38
N ALA A 72 10.87 -2.27 1.65
CA ALA A 72 11.74 -1.13 1.91
C ALA A 72 12.58 -0.80 0.66
N VAL A 73 12.61 0.46 0.28
CA VAL A 73 13.37 0.99 -0.86
C VAL A 73 14.23 2.16 -0.39
N GLY A 74 15.55 1.98 -0.44
CA GLY A 74 16.50 3.06 -0.16
C GLY A 74 16.70 3.96 -1.37
N ILE A 75 16.49 5.27 -1.20
CA ILE A 75 16.64 6.28 -2.24
C ILE A 75 17.79 7.21 -1.84
N HIS A 76 18.96 6.99 -2.42
CA HIS A 76 20.11 7.88 -2.21
C HIS A 76 19.90 9.18 -2.94
N SER A 77 19.76 10.29 -2.21
CA SER A 77 19.35 11.58 -2.76
C SER A 77 19.66 12.75 -1.84
N GLY A 78 19.28 13.93 -2.26
CA GLY A 78 19.32 15.15 -1.45
C GLY A 78 20.73 15.59 -1.03
N PRO A 79 20.84 16.50 -0.04
CA PRO A 79 22.13 17.13 0.31
C PRO A 79 23.17 16.17 0.87
N LEU A 80 22.74 15.04 1.44
CA LEU A 80 23.65 13.99 1.96
C LEU A 80 23.86 12.83 0.97
N GLY A 81 23.26 12.91 -0.21
CA GLY A 81 23.54 12.03 -1.33
C GLY A 81 24.95 12.27 -1.89
N PHE A 82 25.44 11.29 -2.66
CA PHE A 82 26.72 11.40 -3.36
C PHE A 82 26.60 10.77 -4.75
N LYS A 83 26.86 11.55 -5.79
CA LYS A 83 26.75 11.10 -7.20
C LYS A 83 28.02 10.41 -7.72
N GLY A 84 29.03 10.30 -6.88
CA GLY A 84 30.32 9.72 -7.26
C GLY A 84 31.34 10.77 -7.73
N ASN A 85 32.55 10.30 -7.94
CA ASN A 85 33.66 11.02 -8.56
C ASN A 85 34.60 10.04 -9.28
N ALA A 86 35.75 10.47 -9.73
CA ALA A 86 36.70 9.63 -10.46
C ALA A 86 37.20 8.40 -9.69
N THR A 87 37.13 8.42 -8.35
CA THR A 87 37.67 7.36 -7.49
C THR A 87 36.64 6.63 -6.67
N ASN A 88 35.45 7.22 -6.45
CA ASN A 88 34.43 6.65 -5.57
C ASN A 88 33.08 6.58 -6.30
N ILE A 89 32.43 5.43 -6.17
CA ILE A 89 31.09 5.21 -6.72
C ILE A 89 30.07 5.96 -5.85
N GLY A 90 29.21 6.74 -6.51
CA GLY A 90 28.05 7.36 -5.89
C GLY A 90 26.76 6.56 -6.14
N LEU A 91 25.87 6.59 -5.18
CA LEU A 91 24.57 5.94 -5.27
C LEU A 91 23.42 6.93 -5.54
N ALA A 92 23.65 8.23 -5.33
CA ALA A 92 22.65 9.24 -5.62
C ALA A 92 22.48 9.45 -7.12
N THR A 93 21.22 9.61 -7.54
CA THR A 93 20.83 9.83 -8.93
C THR A 93 20.06 11.15 -9.07
N ASP A 94 20.00 11.69 -10.31
CA ASP A 94 19.17 12.86 -10.60
C ASP A 94 17.70 12.61 -10.31
N LEU A 95 17.20 11.42 -10.64
CA LEU A 95 15.82 11.00 -10.33
C LEU A 95 15.58 10.95 -8.81
N GLY A 96 16.53 10.45 -8.03
CA GLY A 96 16.44 10.46 -6.57
C GLY A 96 16.34 11.88 -6.00
N ASP A 97 17.11 12.80 -6.56
CA ASP A 97 17.07 14.23 -6.17
C ASP A 97 15.74 14.89 -6.56
N GLU A 98 15.20 14.59 -7.76
CA GLU A 98 13.87 15.05 -8.17
C GLU A 98 12.80 14.56 -7.20
N TYR A 99 12.88 13.31 -6.78
CA TYR A 99 11.94 12.70 -5.85
C TYR A 99 12.05 13.34 -4.46
N TYR A 100 13.27 13.55 -3.96
CA TYR A 100 13.53 14.26 -2.71
C TYR A 100 12.91 15.66 -2.72
N ASN A 101 13.10 16.41 -3.80
CA ASN A 101 12.58 17.77 -3.97
C ASN A 101 11.04 17.78 -4.16
N HIS A 102 10.48 16.81 -4.88
CA HIS A 102 9.03 16.66 -5.06
C HIS A 102 8.29 16.54 -3.73
N TRP A 103 8.84 15.78 -2.80
CA TRP A 103 8.30 15.61 -1.46
C TRP A 103 8.70 16.71 -0.49
N GLN A 104 9.48 17.71 -0.94
CA GLN A 104 9.97 18.84 -0.14
C GLN A 104 10.66 18.38 1.15
N LEU A 105 11.50 17.35 1.04
CA LEU A 105 12.19 16.78 2.18
C LEU A 105 13.32 17.71 2.64
N GLU A 106 13.52 17.84 3.95
CA GLU A 106 14.45 18.80 4.54
C GLU A 106 15.60 18.15 5.30
N TYR A 107 15.51 16.86 5.62
CA TYR A 107 16.50 16.13 6.41
C TYR A 107 16.61 14.67 5.99
N GLN A 108 17.61 13.97 6.52
CA GLN A 108 17.87 12.55 6.29
C GLN A 108 18.40 11.89 7.58
N PRO A 109 18.02 10.61 7.89
CA PRO A 109 17.07 9.80 7.15
C PRO A 109 15.63 10.29 7.35
N VAL A 110 14.84 10.24 6.29
CA VAL A 110 13.41 10.52 6.29
C VAL A 110 12.70 9.50 5.42
N GLY A 111 11.54 9.03 5.86
CA GLY A 111 10.79 8.02 5.12
C GLY A 111 9.42 8.48 4.67
N LEU A 112 8.94 7.86 3.62
CA LEU A 112 7.53 7.91 3.20
C LEU A 112 6.94 6.52 3.38
N ILE A 113 5.91 6.41 4.21
CA ILE A 113 5.18 5.16 4.39
C ILE A 113 3.90 5.23 3.56
N ASN A 114 3.78 4.33 2.56
CA ASN A 114 2.71 4.34 1.58
C ASN A 114 2.48 5.74 0.96
N ARG A 115 3.52 6.56 0.89
CA ARG A 115 3.50 7.94 0.35
C ARG A 115 2.53 8.90 1.06
N HIS A 116 2.31 8.71 2.37
CA HIS A 116 1.43 9.58 3.16
C HIS A 116 2.11 10.81 3.77
N GLY A 117 3.32 11.13 3.36
CA GLY A 117 4.08 12.28 3.83
C GLY A 117 5.36 11.89 4.58
N ALA A 118 6.21 12.89 4.82
CA ALA A 118 7.52 12.72 5.42
C ALA A 118 7.43 12.34 6.91
N ILE A 119 8.14 11.29 7.31
CA ILE A 119 8.15 10.75 8.68
C ILE A 119 9.60 10.52 9.12
N ASN A 120 9.93 10.92 10.34
CA ASN A 120 11.22 10.64 10.94
C ASN A 120 11.40 9.14 11.19
N TYR A 121 12.63 8.63 11.03
CA TYR A 121 12.94 7.21 11.22
C TYR A 121 12.56 6.67 12.61
N THR A 122 12.52 7.51 13.62
CA THR A 122 12.10 7.13 14.99
C THR A 122 10.64 6.69 15.07
N ASP A 123 9.82 7.12 14.11
CA ASP A 123 8.38 6.86 14.08
C ASP A 123 7.99 5.79 13.05
N TRP A 124 8.93 5.31 12.22
CA TRP A 124 8.64 4.34 11.17
C TRP A 124 7.99 3.06 11.68
N MET A 125 8.55 2.45 12.74
CA MET A 125 8.00 1.21 13.31
C MET A 125 6.55 1.39 13.77
N THR A 126 6.22 2.52 14.41
CA THR A 126 4.87 2.82 14.87
C THR A 126 3.93 2.98 13.69
N LYS A 127 4.35 3.74 12.67
CA LYS A 127 3.52 4.01 11.50
C LYS A 127 3.29 2.77 10.63
N VAL A 128 4.32 1.95 10.44
CA VAL A 128 4.20 0.66 9.74
C VAL A 128 3.21 -0.24 10.48
N ARG A 129 3.30 -0.33 11.81
CA ARG A 129 2.35 -1.10 12.61
C ARG A 129 0.90 -0.63 12.42
N GLU A 130 0.66 0.67 12.41
CA GLU A 130 -0.66 1.23 12.12
C GLU A 130 -1.15 0.85 10.73
N GLU A 131 -0.28 0.94 9.70
CA GLU A 131 -0.64 0.57 8.34
C GLU A 131 -0.95 -0.93 8.19
N MET A 132 -0.22 -1.80 8.91
CA MET A 132 -0.45 -3.25 8.90
C MET A 132 -1.81 -3.67 9.48
N THR A 133 -2.44 -2.83 10.31
CA THR A 133 -3.78 -3.13 10.85
C THR A 133 -4.92 -2.84 9.88
N LYS A 134 -4.64 -2.15 8.77
CA LYS A 134 -5.65 -1.82 7.77
C LYS A 134 -5.87 -2.98 6.82
N THR A 135 -7.10 -3.16 6.36
CA THR A 135 -7.42 -4.17 5.35
C THR A 135 -6.93 -3.74 3.97
N SER A 136 -6.47 -4.69 3.16
CA SER A 136 -6.22 -4.48 1.74
C SER A 136 -7.41 -4.96 0.94
N THR A 137 -7.88 -4.13 0.01
CA THR A 137 -8.99 -4.45 -0.91
C THR A 137 -8.50 -4.75 -2.32
N ILE A 138 -7.19 -4.62 -2.54
CA ILE A 138 -6.55 -4.84 -3.84
C ILE A 138 -5.48 -5.90 -3.64
N ASP A 139 -5.52 -6.94 -4.47
CA ASP A 139 -4.46 -7.92 -4.63
C ASP A 139 -3.72 -7.64 -5.93
N ILE A 140 -2.39 -7.60 -5.86
CA ILE A 140 -1.54 -7.37 -7.03
C ILE A 140 -0.52 -8.50 -7.09
N SER A 141 -0.57 -9.27 -8.17
CA SER A 141 0.47 -10.25 -8.49
C SER A 141 1.38 -9.71 -9.59
N LEU A 142 2.67 -9.95 -9.42
CA LEU A 142 3.71 -9.57 -10.38
C LEU A 142 4.48 -10.80 -10.84
N ASP A 143 4.56 -10.99 -12.16
CA ASP A 143 5.43 -11.96 -12.78
C ASP A 143 6.53 -11.23 -13.55
N ALA A 144 7.79 -11.53 -13.26
CA ALA A 144 8.92 -10.96 -13.97
C ALA A 144 9.75 -12.04 -14.67
N SER A 145 10.12 -11.81 -15.92
CA SER A 145 11.01 -12.69 -16.68
C SER A 145 12.13 -11.89 -17.32
N LEU A 146 13.33 -12.48 -17.35
CA LEU A 146 14.52 -11.92 -17.97
C LEU A 146 14.88 -12.73 -19.22
N ASN A 147 14.99 -12.04 -20.37
CA ASN A 147 15.46 -12.64 -21.61
C ASN A 147 16.57 -11.78 -22.20
N GLY A 148 17.81 -12.24 -22.09
CA GLY A 148 18.99 -11.44 -22.41
C GLY A 148 19.06 -10.20 -21.52
N ASN A 149 19.00 -9.01 -22.12
CA ASN A 149 18.98 -7.72 -21.42
C ASN A 149 17.56 -7.12 -21.29
N GLN A 150 16.52 -7.87 -21.63
CA GLN A 150 15.14 -7.41 -21.60
C GLN A 150 14.42 -8.04 -20.40
N ILE A 151 13.84 -7.18 -19.54
CA ILE A 151 12.96 -7.59 -18.45
C ILE A 151 11.52 -7.35 -18.89
N THR A 152 10.70 -8.40 -18.78
CA THR A 152 9.25 -8.31 -18.99
C THR A 152 8.57 -8.45 -17.63
N ILE A 153 7.70 -7.49 -17.28
CA ILE A 153 6.93 -7.49 -16.04
C ILE A 153 5.46 -7.52 -16.40
N ASN A 154 4.73 -8.50 -15.86
CA ASN A 154 3.28 -8.62 -15.99
C ASN A 154 2.66 -8.36 -14.61
N ALA A 155 1.77 -7.39 -14.53
CA ALA A 155 0.97 -7.08 -13.34
C ALA A 155 -0.48 -7.52 -13.55
N LYS A 156 -1.06 -8.14 -12.54
CA LYS A 156 -2.48 -8.54 -12.53
C LYS A 156 -3.14 -8.03 -11.25
#